data_4bac276c5add58a671d649dd89c47aa4
#
_entry.id   4bac276c5add58a671d649dd89c47aa4
#
_cell.length_a   1.000
_cell.length_b   1.000
_cell.length_c   1.000
_cell.angle_alpha   90.00
_cell.angle_beta   90.00
_cell.angle_gamma   90.00
#
_symmetry.space_group_name_H-M   'P 1'
#
loop_
_entity.id
_entity.type
_entity.pdbx_description
1 polymer ?
#
loop_
_entity_poly.entity_id
_entity_poly.type
_entity_poly.pdbx_seq_one_letter_code
_entity_poly.pdbx_strand_id
1 'polypeptide(L)'
;GDWSSDVCSSDLAACNSAPPAPPFKPIAETKDLMELVMERQADIVWGATGTIITAEGVEERSPKTEEDWIAVKAAAVNLVETGNLLMLAPRAQDGDRWMQNVQKMMGQGEKMIAAIDRKDTKAMFDVGSDLYDTCTNCHMHYMPEIKDLYR
;
A
#
# COMPACT_ATOMS: atom_id res chain seq x y z
N GLY A 1 2.21 27.25 61.59
CA GLY A 1 3.07 27.11 60.46
C GLY A 1 2.28 26.77 59.23
N ASP A 2 1.96 27.81 58.43
CA ASP A 2 1.24 27.67 57.15
C ASP A 2 2.16 26.96 56.14
N TRP A 3 1.72 25.84 55.69
CA TRP A 3 2.22 25.21 54.49
C TRP A 3 1.34 25.67 53.32
N SER A 4 1.79 26.79 52.72
CA SER A 4 1.19 27.32 51.52
C SER A 4 1.47 26.37 50.35
N SER A 5 0.40 25.88 49.77
CA SER A 5 0.41 25.01 48.58
C SER A 5 0.63 25.85 47.33
N ASP A 6 1.87 26.16 47.00
CA ASP A 6 2.20 26.71 45.68
C ASP A 6 3.12 25.73 44.96
N VAL A 7 2.53 24.64 44.44
CA VAL A 7 3.26 23.72 43.59
C VAL A 7 2.48 23.50 42.31
N CYS A 8 3.07 23.98 41.21
CA CYS A 8 2.90 23.49 39.87
C CYS A 8 1.56 23.71 39.15
N SER A 9 1.30 24.93 38.75
CA SER A 9 0.42 25.20 37.59
C SER A 9 1.18 25.47 36.28
N SER A 10 2.53 25.43 36.29
CA SER A 10 3.33 25.82 35.11
C SER A 10 3.95 24.67 34.30
N ASP A 11 3.96 23.44 34.84
CA ASP A 11 4.69 22.33 34.22
C ASP A 11 3.83 21.35 33.38
N LEU A 12 2.50 21.55 33.35
CA LEU A 12 1.63 20.71 32.56
C LEU A 12 1.65 21.02 31.04
N ALA A 13 2.24 22.16 30.65
CA ALA A 13 2.35 22.52 29.25
C ALA A 13 3.55 21.83 28.53
N ALA A 14 4.50 21.30 29.30
CA ALA A 14 5.72 20.68 28.72
C ALA A 14 5.54 19.20 28.34
N CYS A 15 4.45 18.55 28.81
CA CYS A 15 4.26 17.12 28.60
C CYS A 15 3.51 16.75 27.30
N ASN A 16 3.11 17.73 26.48
CA ASN A 16 2.28 17.48 25.30
C ASN A 16 2.94 17.85 23.96
N SER A 17 4.26 18.03 23.94
CA SER A 17 4.97 18.12 22.66
C SER A 17 5.19 16.71 22.13
N ALA A 18 4.47 16.36 21.04
CA ALA A 18 4.80 15.15 20.30
C ALA A 18 6.30 15.13 19.95
N PRO A 19 6.96 13.97 20.03
CA PRO A 19 8.36 13.89 19.63
C PRO A 19 8.53 14.46 18.21
N PRO A 20 9.64 15.13 17.90
CA PRO A 20 9.87 15.68 16.58
C PRO A 20 9.78 14.55 15.55
N ALA A 21 9.07 14.81 14.46
CA ALA A 21 8.94 13.84 13.37
C ALA A 21 10.34 13.41 12.89
N PRO A 22 10.59 12.13 12.66
CA PRO A 22 11.86 11.67 12.15
C PRO A 22 12.21 12.36 10.83
N PRO A 23 13.47 12.65 10.56
CA PRO A 23 13.91 13.33 9.34
C PRO A 23 13.79 12.35 8.15
N PHE A 24 12.61 12.31 7.50
CA PHE A 24 12.44 11.56 6.27
C PHE A 24 13.17 12.21 5.10
N LYS A 25 13.79 11.40 4.25
CA LYS A 25 14.45 11.83 3.00
C LYS A 25 13.71 11.23 1.80
N PRO A 26 12.60 11.77 1.36
CA PRO A 26 11.95 11.32 0.12
C PRO A 26 12.86 11.72 -1.07
N ILE A 27 13.38 10.70 -1.79
CA ILE A 27 14.26 10.89 -2.94
C ILE A 27 13.54 10.74 -4.28
N ALA A 28 12.41 10.04 -4.29
CA ALA A 28 11.59 9.81 -5.46
C ALA A 28 10.31 10.67 -5.38
N GLU A 29 9.90 11.25 -6.47
CA GLU A 29 8.59 11.87 -6.59
C GLU A 29 7.49 10.81 -6.63
N THR A 30 6.22 11.23 -6.52
CA THR A 30 5.08 10.28 -6.53
C THR A 30 5.07 9.44 -7.80
N LYS A 31 5.30 10.06 -8.96
CA LYS A 31 5.35 9.35 -10.25
C LYS A 31 6.44 8.28 -10.27
N ASP A 32 7.67 8.63 -9.87
CA ASP A 32 8.78 7.69 -9.83
C ASP A 32 8.51 6.53 -8.87
N LEU A 33 7.89 6.81 -7.71
CA LEU A 33 7.51 5.79 -6.75
C LEU A 33 6.47 4.82 -7.34
N MET A 34 5.51 5.33 -8.11
CA MET A 34 4.53 4.51 -8.82
C MET A 34 5.20 3.63 -9.90
N GLU A 35 5.96 4.22 -10.82
CA GLU A 35 6.51 3.53 -11.99
C GLU A 35 7.66 2.58 -11.64
N LEU A 36 8.54 3.00 -10.72
CA LEU A 36 9.77 2.26 -10.44
C LEU A 36 9.63 1.25 -9.29
N VAL A 37 8.66 1.46 -8.40
CA VAL A 37 8.46 0.61 -7.22
C VAL A 37 7.12 -0.09 -7.27
N MET A 38 5.99 0.65 -7.22
CA MET A 38 4.67 0.04 -7.05
C MET A 38 4.25 -0.83 -8.23
N GLU A 39 4.38 -0.34 -9.46
CA GLU A 39 4.02 -1.07 -10.67
C GLU A 39 4.73 -2.42 -10.75
N ARG A 40 6.05 -2.42 -10.47
CA ARG A 40 6.85 -3.66 -10.46
C ARG A 40 6.35 -4.69 -9.46
N GLN A 41 5.93 -4.24 -8.28
CA GLN A 41 5.41 -5.14 -7.25
C GLN A 41 4.00 -5.62 -7.59
N ALA A 42 3.18 -4.74 -8.13
CA ALA A 42 1.83 -5.06 -8.58
C ALA A 42 1.85 -6.13 -9.68
N ASP A 43 2.74 -6.01 -10.66
CA ASP A 43 2.92 -6.99 -11.75
C ASP A 43 3.27 -8.38 -11.20
N ILE A 44 4.15 -8.46 -10.19
CA ILE A 44 4.49 -9.73 -9.54
C ILE A 44 3.25 -10.33 -8.85
N VAL A 45 2.49 -9.52 -8.12
CA VAL A 45 1.29 -9.97 -7.41
C VAL A 45 0.23 -10.46 -8.38
N TRP A 46 -0.11 -9.69 -9.42
CA TRP A 46 -1.12 -10.07 -10.41
C TRP A 46 -0.66 -11.20 -11.32
N GLY A 47 0.64 -11.25 -11.63
CA GLY A 47 1.22 -12.32 -12.41
C GLY A 47 1.31 -13.66 -11.67
N ALA A 48 1.14 -13.67 -10.34
CA ALA A 48 1.32 -14.87 -9.53
C ALA A 48 0.18 -15.89 -9.64
N THR A 49 -1.04 -15.45 -9.98
CA THR A 49 -2.21 -16.34 -10.12
C THR A 49 -3.02 -15.96 -11.37
N GLY A 50 -3.70 -16.91 -11.94
CA GLY A 50 -4.58 -16.70 -13.09
C GLY A 50 -4.67 -17.92 -14.00
N THR A 51 -5.43 -17.78 -15.09
CA THR A 51 -5.60 -18.80 -16.09
C THR A 51 -5.17 -18.25 -17.45
N ILE A 52 -4.25 -18.93 -18.11
CA ILE A 52 -3.81 -18.63 -19.47
C ILE A 52 -4.51 -19.61 -20.42
N ILE A 53 -5.26 -19.08 -21.37
CA ILE A 53 -5.93 -19.87 -22.41
C ILE A 53 -5.20 -19.60 -23.73
N THR A 54 -4.64 -20.67 -24.31
CA THR A 54 -3.96 -20.63 -25.61
C THR A 54 -4.57 -21.62 -26.57
N ALA A 55 -4.12 -21.64 -27.81
CA ALA A 55 -4.53 -22.65 -28.79
C ALA A 55 -4.09 -24.08 -28.38
N GLU A 56 -3.05 -24.18 -27.57
CA GLU A 56 -2.47 -25.43 -27.07
C GLU A 56 -3.17 -25.95 -25.82
N GLY A 57 -3.98 -25.12 -25.14
CA GLY A 57 -4.73 -25.53 -23.94
C GLY A 57 -4.91 -24.45 -22.89
N VAL A 58 -5.25 -24.90 -21.69
CA VAL A 58 -5.47 -24.05 -20.50
C VAL A 58 -4.37 -24.33 -19.49
N GLU A 59 -3.70 -23.28 -19.05
CA GLU A 59 -2.66 -23.33 -18.02
C GLU A 59 -3.10 -22.54 -16.80
N GLU A 60 -3.13 -23.17 -15.63
CA GLU A 60 -3.36 -22.52 -14.34
C GLU A 60 -2.03 -22.01 -13.78
N ARG A 61 -1.95 -20.67 -13.64
CA ARG A 61 -0.79 -20.01 -13.05
C ARG A 61 -0.93 -19.93 -11.54
N SER A 62 0.09 -20.40 -10.83
CA SER A 62 0.19 -20.29 -9.37
C SER A 62 1.65 -20.45 -8.93
N PRO A 63 2.06 -19.89 -7.76
CA PRO A 63 3.36 -20.17 -7.17
C PRO A 63 3.53 -21.68 -6.95
N LYS A 64 4.69 -22.25 -7.31
CA LYS A 64 4.98 -23.70 -7.27
C LYS A 64 6.01 -24.05 -6.20
N THR A 65 7.00 -23.19 -5.99
CA THR A 65 8.11 -23.40 -5.05
C THR A 65 7.98 -22.46 -3.85
N GLU A 66 8.72 -22.75 -2.79
CA GLU A 66 8.79 -21.82 -1.65
C GLU A 66 9.39 -20.48 -2.05
N GLU A 67 10.33 -20.46 -2.99
CA GLU A 67 10.92 -19.25 -3.56
C GLU A 67 9.85 -18.40 -4.27
N ASP A 68 8.95 -19.02 -5.03
CA ASP A 68 7.84 -18.31 -5.67
C ASP A 68 6.91 -17.68 -4.62
N TRP A 69 6.56 -18.42 -3.57
CA TRP A 69 5.73 -17.93 -2.46
C TRP A 69 6.40 -16.76 -1.72
N ILE A 70 7.70 -16.84 -1.47
CA ILE A 70 8.47 -15.76 -0.86
C ILE A 70 8.48 -14.53 -1.78
N ALA A 71 8.70 -14.72 -3.08
CA ALA A 71 8.76 -13.61 -4.04
C ALA A 71 7.43 -12.84 -4.11
N VAL A 72 6.30 -13.54 -4.23
CA VAL A 72 4.99 -12.87 -4.27
C VAL A 72 4.62 -12.24 -2.94
N LYS A 73 5.00 -12.86 -1.80
CA LYS A 73 4.81 -12.26 -0.48
C LYS A 73 5.62 -10.98 -0.33
N ALA A 74 6.89 -10.99 -0.74
CA ALA A 74 7.74 -9.81 -0.71
C ALA A 74 7.14 -8.68 -1.54
N ALA A 75 6.60 -8.97 -2.72
CA ALA A 75 5.94 -7.99 -3.57
C ALA A 75 4.69 -7.39 -2.88
N ALA A 76 3.84 -8.22 -2.27
CA ALA A 76 2.66 -7.75 -1.55
C ALA A 76 3.04 -6.88 -0.33
N VAL A 77 4.07 -7.26 0.43
CA VAL A 77 4.60 -6.45 1.55
C VAL A 77 5.13 -5.12 1.03
N ASN A 78 5.90 -5.12 -0.07
CA ASN A 78 6.42 -3.89 -0.66
C ASN A 78 5.29 -2.94 -1.11
N LEU A 79 4.18 -3.44 -1.64
CA LEU A 79 3.01 -2.62 -1.98
C LEU A 79 2.45 -1.90 -0.74
N VAL A 80 2.27 -2.63 0.36
CA VAL A 80 1.76 -2.06 1.62
C VAL A 80 2.74 -1.01 2.17
N GLU A 81 4.03 -1.34 2.26
CA GLU A 81 5.06 -0.42 2.76
C GLU A 81 5.19 0.82 1.87
N THR A 82 5.07 0.67 0.54
CA THR A 82 5.08 1.81 -0.38
C THR A 82 3.86 2.70 -0.17
N GLY A 83 2.72 2.15 0.26
CA GLY A 83 1.57 2.92 0.71
C GLY A 83 1.93 3.91 1.83
N ASN A 84 2.70 3.50 2.82
CA ASN A 84 3.21 4.40 3.86
C ASN A 84 4.03 5.56 3.27
N LEU A 85 4.85 5.27 2.26
CA LEU A 85 5.65 6.30 1.58
C LEU A 85 4.81 7.30 0.79
N LEU A 86 3.65 6.88 0.26
CA LEU A 86 2.71 7.76 -0.44
C LEU A 86 1.98 8.74 0.50
N MET A 87 1.84 8.38 1.78
CA MET A 87 1.19 9.23 2.78
C MET A 87 2.11 10.30 3.36
N LEU A 88 3.42 10.25 3.07
CA LEU A 88 4.38 11.25 3.53
C LEU A 88 4.35 12.50 2.67
N ALA A 89 4.51 13.68 3.28
CA ALA A 89 4.84 14.90 2.56
C ALA A 89 6.22 14.74 1.87
N PRO A 90 6.43 15.23 0.67
CA PRO A 90 5.54 16.04 -0.17
C PRO A 90 4.63 15.20 -1.12
N ARG A 91 4.53 13.87 -0.98
CA ARG A 91 3.80 12.99 -1.92
C ARG A 91 2.28 13.02 -1.73
N ALA A 92 1.83 13.20 -0.50
CA ALA A 92 0.40 13.31 -0.21
C ALA A 92 -0.22 14.52 -0.94
N GLN A 93 -1.21 14.26 -1.79
CA GLN A 93 -1.85 15.30 -2.61
C GLN A 93 -2.91 16.08 -1.82
N ASP A 94 -3.59 15.41 -0.88
CA ASP A 94 -4.55 16.00 0.04
C ASP A 94 -4.61 15.20 1.35
N GLY A 95 -5.28 15.78 2.36
CA GLY A 95 -5.36 15.17 3.70
C GLY A 95 -6.41 14.07 3.84
N ASP A 96 -7.42 14.02 2.95
CA ASP A 96 -8.59 13.16 3.14
C ASP A 96 -8.66 12.04 2.11
N ARG A 97 -8.98 12.35 0.86
CA ARG A 97 -9.21 11.36 -0.17
C ARG A 97 -7.95 10.57 -0.55
N TRP A 98 -6.82 11.25 -0.64
CA TRP A 98 -5.53 10.61 -0.87
C TRP A 98 -5.25 9.57 0.20
N MET A 99 -5.32 9.96 1.47
CA MET A 99 -5.09 9.06 2.60
C MET A 99 -6.04 7.88 2.60
N GLN A 100 -7.34 8.11 2.34
CA GLN A 100 -8.33 7.02 2.28
C GLN A 100 -8.05 6.04 1.14
N ASN A 101 -7.68 6.52 -0.05
CA ASN A 101 -7.37 5.65 -1.18
C ASN A 101 -6.12 4.82 -0.91
N VAL A 102 -5.07 5.42 -0.37
CA VAL A 102 -3.85 4.70 -0.01
C VAL A 102 -4.14 3.64 1.07
N GLN A 103 -4.90 3.98 2.11
CA GLN A 103 -5.28 3.02 3.16
C GLN A 103 -6.14 1.87 2.62
N LYS A 104 -7.05 2.13 1.68
CA LYS A 104 -7.83 1.06 1.01
C LYS A 104 -6.92 0.11 0.25
N MET A 105 -5.97 0.63 -0.51
CA MET A 105 -4.99 -0.16 -1.24
C MET A 105 -4.15 -1.01 -0.27
N MET A 106 -3.64 -0.42 0.81
CA MET A 106 -2.89 -1.13 1.85
C MET A 106 -3.73 -2.25 2.48
N GLY A 107 -5.02 -2.00 2.78
CA GLY A 107 -5.92 -3.02 3.31
C GLY A 107 -6.16 -4.20 2.36
N GLN A 108 -6.18 -3.98 1.04
CA GLN A 108 -6.20 -5.09 0.08
C GLN A 108 -4.84 -5.80 0.02
N GLY A 109 -3.73 -5.07 0.13
CA GLY A 109 -2.39 -5.65 0.23
C GLY A 109 -2.24 -6.57 1.45
N GLU A 110 -2.77 -6.18 2.61
CA GLU A 110 -2.79 -7.02 3.83
C GLU A 110 -3.62 -8.30 3.63
N LYS A 111 -4.77 -8.22 2.96
CA LYS A 111 -5.56 -9.41 2.60
C LYS A 111 -4.81 -10.32 1.64
N MET A 112 -4.07 -9.73 0.69
CA MET A 112 -3.21 -10.49 -0.23
C MET A 112 -2.13 -11.25 0.53
N ILE A 113 -1.42 -10.59 1.47
CA ILE A 113 -0.42 -11.23 2.33
C ILE A 113 -1.05 -12.40 3.10
N ALA A 114 -2.23 -12.21 3.67
CA ALA A 114 -2.95 -13.25 4.39
C ALA A 114 -3.37 -14.43 3.49
N ALA A 115 -3.73 -14.19 2.23
CA ALA A 115 -4.04 -15.25 1.25
C ALA A 115 -2.77 -16.02 0.87
N ILE A 116 -1.66 -15.34 0.65
CA ILE A 116 -0.35 -15.93 0.35
C ILE A 116 0.12 -16.82 1.51
N ASP A 117 -0.01 -16.36 2.75
CA ASP A 117 0.39 -17.14 3.95
C ASP A 117 -0.39 -18.45 4.11
N ARG A 118 -1.63 -18.49 3.60
CA ARG A 118 -2.43 -19.71 3.53
C ARG A 118 -2.22 -20.50 2.25
N LYS A 119 -1.41 -20.02 1.33
CA LYS A 119 -1.22 -20.57 -0.03
C LYS A 119 -2.56 -20.75 -0.78
N ASP A 120 -3.50 -19.82 -0.55
CA ASP A 120 -4.84 -19.81 -1.11
C ASP A 120 -4.85 -19.02 -2.43
N THR A 121 -4.58 -19.71 -3.54
CA THR A 121 -4.48 -19.11 -4.87
C THR A 121 -5.80 -18.52 -5.36
N LYS A 122 -6.94 -19.09 -4.93
CA LYS A 122 -8.25 -18.53 -5.26
C LYS A 122 -8.47 -17.20 -4.56
N ALA A 123 -8.19 -17.15 -3.25
CA ALA A 123 -8.29 -15.90 -2.51
C ALA A 123 -7.31 -14.84 -3.04
N MET A 124 -6.11 -15.23 -3.46
CA MET A 124 -5.16 -14.30 -4.11
C MET A 124 -5.73 -13.70 -5.39
N PHE A 125 -6.38 -14.50 -6.23
CA PHE A 125 -7.00 -14.03 -7.46
C PHE A 125 -8.14 -13.04 -7.17
N ASP A 126 -9.04 -13.37 -6.25
CA ASP A 126 -10.17 -12.52 -5.85
C ASP A 126 -9.67 -11.19 -5.26
N VAL A 127 -8.72 -11.24 -4.32
CA VAL A 127 -8.11 -10.05 -3.72
C VAL A 127 -7.31 -9.23 -4.75
N GLY A 128 -6.69 -9.88 -5.72
CA GLY A 128 -5.97 -9.22 -6.81
C GLY A 128 -6.90 -8.30 -7.63
N SER A 129 -8.14 -8.74 -7.89
CA SER A 129 -9.18 -7.91 -8.52
C SER A 129 -9.55 -6.71 -7.66
N ASP A 130 -9.82 -6.92 -6.37
CA ASP A 130 -10.14 -5.84 -5.44
C ASP A 130 -9.00 -4.82 -5.33
N LEU A 131 -7.75 -5.30 -5.31
CA LEU A 131 -6.56 -4.45 -5.29
C LEU A 131 -6.46 -3.58 -6.55
N TYR A 132 -6.72 -4.17 -7.73
CA TYR A 132 -6.76 -3.44 -9.00
C TYR A 132 -7.78 -2.31 -8.97
N ASP A 133 -8.98 -2.57 -8.42
CA ASP A 133 -10.02 -1.56 -8.29
C ASP A 133 -9.60 -0.39 -7.41
N THR A 134 -8.84 -0.64 -6.33
CA THR A 134 -8.32 0.47 -5.49
C THR A 134 -7.33 1.34 -6.25
N CYS A 135 -6.44 0.75 -7.05
CA CYS A 135 -5.49 1.46 -7.90
C CYS A 135 -6.22 2.30 -8.96
N THR A 136 -7.14 1.68 -9.68
CA THR A 136 -7.93 2.33 -10.73
C THR A 136 -8.74 3.51 -10.18
N ASN A 137 -9.43 3.34 -9.05
CA ASN A 137 -10.24 4.39 -8.45
C ASN A 137 -9.40 5.60 -8.02
N CYS A 138 -8.19 5.36 -7.48
CA CYS A 138 -7.27 6.43 -7.13
C CYS A 138 -6.77 7.16 -8.38
N HIS A 139 -6.29 6.42 -9.39
CA HIS A 139 -5.78 6.98 -10.64
C HIS A 139 -6.86 7.76 -11.39
N MET A 140 -8.09 7.26 -11.46
CA MET A 140 -9.21 7.98 -12.09
C MET A 140 -9.47 9.35 -11.47
N HIS A 141 -9.08 9.56 -10.22
CA HIS A 141 -9.22 10.85 -9.55
C HIS A 141 -8.01 11.76 -9.76
N TYR A 142 -6.80 11.23 -9.55
CA TYR A 142 -5.57 12.04 -9.55
C TYR A 142 -4.85 12.10 -10.90
N MET A 143 -5.24 11.25 -11.85
CA MET A 143 -4.72 11.19 -13.23
C MET A 143 -5.89 11.18 -14.23
N PRO A 144 -6.65 12.28 -14.34
CA PRO A 144 -7.87 12.30 -15.17
C PRO A 144 -7.60 12.05 -16.66
N GLU A 145 -6.37 12.23 -17.12
CA GLU A 145 -5.92 11.95 -18.49
C GLU A 145 -6.00 10.46 -18.86
N ILE A 146 -5.97 9.55 -17.89
CA ILE A 146 -6.06 8.11 -18.16
C ILE A 146 -7.50 7.58 -18.25
N LYS A 147 -8.51 8.41 -18.01
CA LYS A 147 -9.93 7.99 -18.06
C LYS A 147 -10.31 7.34 -19.39
N ASP A 148 -9.69 7.76 -20.48
CA ASP A 148 -9.97 7.22 -21.80
C ASP A 148 -9.38 5.82 -22.03
N LEU A 149 -8.44 5.37 -21.21
CA LEU A 149 -7.87 4.02 -21.24
C LEU A 149 -8.80 2.96 -20.61
N TYR A 150 -9.77 3.39 -19.81
CA TYR A 150 -10.69 2.51 -19.06
C TYR A 150 -12.15 2.57 -19.59
N ARG A 151 -12.34 3.07 -20.82
CA ARG A 151 -13.64 3.09 -21.53
C ARG A 151 -13.79 1.87 -22.47
#